data_2d9bfc85e07eb77a33eb23e370c3b69f
#
_entry.id   2d9bfc85e07eb77a33eb23e370c3b69f
#
_cell.length_a   1.000
_cell.length_b   1.000
_cell.length_c   1.000
_cell.angle_alpha   90.00
_cell.angle_beta   90.00
_cell.angle_gamma   90.00
#
_symmetry.space_group_name_H-M   'P 1'
#
loop_
_entity.id
_entity.type
_entity.pdbx_description
1 polymer ?
#
loop_
_entity_poly.entity_id
_entity_poly.type
_entity_poly.pdbx_seq_one_letter_code
_entity_poly.pdbx_strand_id
1 'polypeptide(L)'
;PEVAETYIHARPGDSTHDRLKRAQKLEGLKRNHRESLRAVARAALDAQEFKLAREKAEAASRMGPCESIYLLLADIEEADTGDQGRVRHWLAQAVRAPRDEAWTADGYVSDHWAAVSPVTGKLDVFEWKLPVEQISGPDHDADSMRDGAEQAIKSLPPIAVPIVAPAPAPEKPVKEPVDPVHKEP
;
A
#
# COMPACT_ATOMS: atom_id res chain seq x y z
N PRO A 1 2.08 5.36 -19.38
CA PRO A 1 1.02 4.35 -19.24
C PRO A 1 -0.14 4.63 -20.17
N GLU A 2 -0.72 5.83 -20.22
CA GLU A 2 -1.89 6.18 -21.03
C GLU A 2 -1.74 5.82 -22.51
N VAL A 3 -0.59 6.09 -23.14
CA VAL A 3 -0.34 5.77 -24.55
C VAL A 3 -0.37 4.26 -24.78
N ALA A 4 0.16 3.46 -23.84
CA ALA A 4 0.12 2.01 -23.94
C ALA A 4 -1.32 1.48 -23.82
N GLU A 5 -2.09 2.01 -22.88
CA GLU A 5 -3.47 1.63 -22.67
C GLU A 5 -4.34 2.02 -23.86
N THR A 6 -4.23 3.25 -24.33
CA THR A 6 -4.91 3.73 -25.55
C THR A 6 -4.57 2.87 -26.76
N TYR A 7 -3.31 2.49 -26.94
CA TYR A 7 -2.89 1.61 -28.04
C TYR A 7 -3.51 0.22 -27.96
N ILE A 8 -3.55 -0.37 -26.76
CA ILE A 8 -4.12 -1.69 -26.53
C ILE A 8 -5.62 -1.69 -26.81
N HIS A 9 -6.32 -0.63 -26.41
CA HIS A 9 -7.77 -0.48 -26.57
C HIS A 9 -8.20 0.27 -27.86
N ALA A 10 -7.29 0.53 -28.79
CA ALA A 10 -7.53 1.36 -29.97
C ALA A 10 -8.63 0.83 -30.92
N ARG A 11 -8.99 -0.45 -30.84
CA ARG A 11 -10.06 -1.03 -31.65
C ARG A 11 -11.23 -1.48 -30.79
N PRO A 12 -12.38 -0.84 -30.90
CA PRO A 12 -13.59 -1.33 -30.25
C PRO A 12 -13.98 -2.71 -30.81
N GLY A 13 -14.34 -3.63 -29.92
CA GLY A 13 -14.74 -5.00 -30.28
C GLY A 13 -13.60 -6.03 -30.35
N ASP A 14 -12.35 -5.66 -30.11
CA ASP A 14 -11.26 -6.62 -29.99
C ASP A 14 -11.49 -7.58 -28.82
N SER A 15 -11.16 -8.86 -29.04
CA SER A 15 -11.12 -9.86 -27.98
C SER A 15 -9.96 -9.57 -27.00
N THR A 16 -10.02 -10.16 -25.81
CA THR A 16 -8.93 -10.07 -24.82
C THR A 16 -7.62 -10.60 -25.39
N HIS A 17 -7.66 -11.68 -26.18
CA HIS A 17 -6.48 -12.22 -26.88
C HIS A 17 -5.91 -11.27 -27.95
N ASP A 18 -6.75 -10.52 -28.65
CA ASP A 18 -6.26 -9.56 -29.65
C ASP A 18 -5.62 -8.35 -28.96
N ARG A 19 -6.16 -7.93 -27.82
CA ARG A 19 -5.52 -6.92 -26.94
C ARG A 19 -4.17 -7.42 -26.43
N LEU A 20 -4.08 -8.67 -25.99
CA LEU A 20 -2.83 -9.28 -25.57
C LEU A 20 -1.77 -9.30 -26.69
N LYS A 21 -2.14 -9.73 -27.91
CA LYS A 21 -1.24 -9.67 -29.07
C LYS A 21 -0.75 -8.25 -29.36
N ARG A 22 -1.61 -7.26 -29.16
CA ARG A 22 -1.24 -5.86 -29.35
C ARG A 22 -0.29 -5.37 -28.25
N ALA A 23 -0.52 -5.76 -27.00
CA ALA A 23 0.40 -5.49 -25.90
C ALA A 23 1.78 -6.11 -26.12
N GLN A 24 1.83 -7.37 -26.59
CA GLN A 24 3.08 -8.05 -26.95
C GLN A 24 3.80 -7.36 -28.11
N LYS A 25 3.06 -6.86 -29.11
CA LYS A 25 3.65 -6.06 -30.18
C LYS A 25 4.27 -4.77 -29.65
N LEU A 26 3.61 -4.10 -28.71
CA LEU A 26 4.14 -2.91 -28.05
C LEU A 26 5.43 -3.23 -27.27
N GLU A 27 5.46 -4.34 -26.53
CA GLU A 27 6.68 -4.82 -25.85
C GLU A 27 7.83 -5.09 -26.85
N GLY A 28 7.50 -5.63 -28.02
CA GLY A 28 8.48 -5.86 -29.09
C GLY A 28 9.14 -4.59 -29.61
N LEU A 29 8.44 -3.45 -29.58
CA LEU A 29 8.99 -2.15 -30.00
C LEU A 29 9.95 -1.57 -28.94
N LYS A 30 9.67 -1.80 -27.66
CA LYS A 30 10.51 -1.33 -26.55
C LYS A 30 10.66 -2.43 -25.51
N ARG A 31 11.60 -3.34 -25.79
CA ARG A 31 11.89 -4.48 -24.92
C ARG A 31 12.42 -4.01 -23.58
N ASN A 32 12.11 -4.77 -22.54
CA ASN A 32 12.57 -4.51 -21.16
C ASN A 32 12.26 -3.09 -20.68
N HIS A 33 11.06 -2.60 -20.97
CA HIS A 33 10.56 -1.36 -20.40
C HIS A 33 9.45 -1.68 -19.42
N ARG A 34 9.52 -1.13 -18.21
CA ARG A 34 8.57 -1.41 -17.12
C ARG A 34 7.11 -1.31 -17.55
N GLU A 35 6.76 -0.20 -18.23
CA GLU A 35 5.40 0.03 -18.68
C GLU A 35 4.94 -0.95 -19.77
N SER A 36 5.85 -1.37 -20.67
CA SER A 36 5.51 -2.38 -21.68
C SER A 36 5.22 -3.74 -21.04
N LEU A 37 6.04 -4.13 -20.06
CA LEU A 37 5.85 -5.37 -19.30
C LEU A 37 4.54 -5.35 -18.49
N ARG A 38 4.25 -4.22 -17.83
CA ARG A 38 3.00 -4.02 -17.08
C ARG A 38 1.79 -4.11 -18.00
N ALA A 39 1.85 -3.49 -19.17
CA ALA A 39 0.78 -3.53 -20.16
C ALA A 39 0.49 -4.95 -20.66
N VAL A 40 1.55 -5.75 -20.93
CA VAL A 40 1.41 -7.17 -21.31
C VAL A 40 0.84 -7.98 -20.14
N ALA A 41 1.31 -7.76 -18.91
CA ALA A 41 0.81 -8.47 -17.73
C ALA A 41 -0.68 -8.22 -17.51
N ARG A 42 -1.15 -6.96 -17.62
CA ARG A 42 -2.57 -6.61 -17.52
C ARG A 42 -3.39 -7.27 -18.63
N ALA A 43 -2.95 -7.16 -19.90
CA ALA A 43 -3.66 -7.77 -21.02
C ALA A 43 -3.67 -9.32 -20.95
N ALA A 44 -2.64 -9.93 -20.39
CA ALA A 44 -2.56 -11.37 -20.16
C ALA A 44 -3.51 -11.81 -19.04
N LEU A 45 -3.66 -11.03 -17.97
CA LEU A 45 -4.66 -11.26 -16.93
C LEU A 45 -6.07 -11.24 -17.50
N ASP A 46 -6.41 -10.22 -18.30
CA ASP A 46 -7.70 -10.10 -18.97
C ASP A 46 -7.98 -11.28 -19.93
N ALA A 47 -6.92 -11.82 -20.55
CA ALA A 47 -6.99 -12.99 -21.43
C ALA A 47 -6.93 -14.33 -20.67
N GLN A 48 -6.86 -14.33 -19.33
CA GLN A 48 -6.71 -15.50 -18.46
C GLN A 48 -5.42 -16.31 -18.71
N GLU A 49 -4.40 -15.67 -19.28
CA GLU A 49 -3.07 -16.23 -19.48
C GLU A 49 -2.20 -16.00 -18.22
N PHE A 50 -2.60 -16.59 -17.09
CA PHE A 50 -2.04 -16.29 -15.76
C PHE A 50 -0.55 -16.50 -15.63
N LYS A 51 0.01 -17.53 -16.29
CA LYS A 51 1.47 -17.79 -16.30
C LYS A 51 2.24 -16.63 -16.91
N LEU A 52 1.77 -16.17 -18.08
CA LEU A 52 2.36 -15.04 -18.78
C LEU A 52 2.19 -13.74 -17.99
N ALA A 53 1.00 -13.51 -17.44
CA ALA A 53 0.70 -12.36 -16.61
C ALA A 53 1.69 -12.26 -15.44
N ARG A 54 1.88 -13.36 -14.69
CA ARG A 54 2.81 -13.44 -13.55
C ARG A 54 4.25 -13.19 -13.99
N GLU A 55 4.73 -13.87 -15.02
CA GLU A 55 6.10 -13.70 -15.54
C GLU A 55 6.39 -12.23 -15.87
N LYS A 56 5.47 -11.57 -16.57
CA LYS A 56 5.64 -10.17 -16.99
C LYS A 56 5.52 -9.19 -15.83
N ALA A 57 4.59 -9.40 -14.90
CA ALA A 57 4.47 -8.57 -13.71
C ALA A 57 5.69 -8.69 -12.79
N GLU A 58 6.21 -9.89 -12.57
CA GLU A 58 7.46 -10.10 -11.83
C GLU A 58 8.68 -9.48 -12.54
N ALA A 59 8.74 -9.56 -13.86
CA ALA A 59 9.79 -8.90 -14.63
C ALA A 59 9.72 -7.37 -14.47
N ALA A 60 8.51 -6.80 -14.49
CA ALA A 60 8.29 -5.38 -14.28
C ALA A 60 8.70 -4.96 -12.85
N SER A 61 8.37 -5.75 -11.82
CA SER A 61 8.73 -5.45 -10.43
C SER A 61 10.24 -5.46 -10.18
N ARG A 62 11.00 -6.31 -10.88
CA ARG A 62 12.46 -6.33 -10.81
C ARG A 62 13.11 -5.09 -11.44
N MET A 63 12.45 -4.44 -12.37
CA MET A 63 12.97 -3.22 -13.02
C MET A 63 12.71 -1.95 -12.21
N GLY A 64 11.63 -1.93 -11.45
CA GLY A 64 11.27 -0.82 -10.58
C GLY A 64 9.99 -1.17 -9.83
N PRO A 65 10.13 -1.59 -8.56
CA PRO A 65 8.97 -1.93 -7.76
C PRO A 65 8.11 -0.69 -7.52
N CYS A 66 6.81 -0.80 -7.73
CA CYS A 66 5.84 0.23 -7.45
C CYS A 66 4.50 -0.38 -7.02
N GLU A 67 3.66 0.43 -6.42
CA GLU A 67 2.37 0.02 -5.85
C GLU A 67 1.52 -0.73 -6.88
N SER A 68 1.33 -0.17 -8.08
CA SER A 68 0.45 -0.76 -9.11
C SER A 68 0.90 -2.13 -9.61
N ILE A 69 2.20 -2.41 -9.63
CA ILE A 69 2.72 -3.72 -10.05
C ILE A 69 2.40 -4.78 -8.99
N TYR A 70 2.53 -4.46 -7.71
CA TYR A 70 2.19 -5.40 -6.64
C TYR A 70 0.68 -5.62 -6.52
N LEU A 71 -0.14 -4.60 -6.76
CA LEU A 71 -1.59 -4.76 -6.89
C LEU A 71 -1.94 -5.70 -8.05
N LEU A 72 -1.31 -5.52 -9.20
CA LEU A 72 -1.50 -6.41 -10.36
C LEU A 72 -1.08 -7.86 -10.05
N LEU A 73 0.00 -8.09 -9.29
CA LEU A 73 0.40 -9.42 -8.84
C LEU A 73 -0.64 -10.03 -7.89
N ALA A 74 -1.25 -9.23 -7.02
CA ALA A 74 -2.34 -9.69 -6.15
C ALA A 74 -3.57 -10.09 -6.97
N ASP A 75 -3.98 -9.27 -7.96
CA ASP A 75 -5.09 -9.57 -8.88
C ASP A 75 -4.85 -10.89 -9.65
N ILE A 76 -3.60 -11.10 -10.12
CA ILE A 76 -3.21 -12.34 -10.83
C ILE A 76 -3.32 -13.56 -9.92
N GLU A 77 -2.84 -13.47 -8.67
CA GLU A 77 -2.91 -14.60 -7.73
C GLU A 77 -4.36 -14.89 -7.33
N GLU A 78 -5.18 -13.87 -7.16
CA GLU A 78 -6.58 -14.04 -6.85
C GLU A 78 -7.33 -14.74 -8.01
N ALA A 79 -7.08 -14.32 -9.24
CA ALA A 79 -7.72 -14.87 -10.44
C ALA A 79 -7.24 -16.29 -10.79
N ASP A 80 -5.94 -16.59 -10.58
CA ASP A 80 -5.33 -17.88 -10.93
C ASP A 80 -5.62 -18.97 -9.88
N THR A 81 -5.35 -18.67 -8.60
CA THR A 81 -5.35 -19.67 -7.54
C THR A 81 -6.36 -19.40 -6.42
N GLY A 82 -6.78 -18.15 -6.23
CA GLY A 82 -7.59 -17.73 -5.09
C GLY A 82 -6.86 -17.83 -3.75
N ASP A 83 -5.52 -18.01 -3.73
CA ASP A 83 -4.73 -18.14 -2.52
C ASP A 83 -4.65 -16.82 -1.76
N GLN A 84 -5.48 -16.69 -0.75
CA GLN A 84 -5.58 -15.50 0.10
C GLN A 84 -4.26 -15.18 0.85
N GLY A 85 -3.40 -16.19 1.09
CA GLY A 85 -2.10 -15.99 1.70
C GLY A 85 -1.16 -15.21 0.78
N ARG A 86 -1.10 -15.62 -0.49
CA ARG A 86 -0.31 -14.97 -1.54
C ARG A 86 -0.86 -13.59 -1.90
N VAL A 87 -2.17 -13.45 -2.01
CA VAL A 87 -2.83 -12.16 -2.24
C VAL A 87 -2.44 -11.16 -1.14
N ARG A 88 -2.58 -11.53 0.14
CA ARG A 88 -2.17 -10.67 1.27
C ARG A 88 -0.69 -10.34 1.26
N HIS A 89 0.16 -11.27 0.83
CA HIS A 89 1.59 -11.02 0.68
C HIS A 89 1.85 -9.87 -0.31
N TRP A 90 1.25 -9.95 -1.50
CA TRP A 90 1.43 -8.91 -2.53
C TRP A 90 0.80 -7.58 -2.12
N LEU A 91 -0.38 -7.58 -1.50
CA LEU A 91 -0.99 -6.36 -0.95
C LEU A 91 -0.10 -5.70 0.12
N ALA A 92 0.52 -6.49 1.00
CA ALA A 92 1.46 -5.96 1.98
C ALA A 92 2.73 -5.37 1.33
N GLN A 93 3.18 -5.89 0.20
CA GLN A 93 4.26 -5.29 -0.59
C GLN A 93 3.80 -3.99 -1.27
N ALA A 94 2.58 -3.95 -1.81
CA ALA A 94 2.01 -2.76 -2.43
C ALA A 94 2.00 -1.57 -1.46
N VAL A 95 1.53 -1.77 -0.23
CA VAL A 95 1.48 -0.72 0.81
C VAL A 95 2.86 -0.14 1.15
N ARG A 96 3.93 -0.94 0.99
CA ARG A 96 5.31 -0.53 1.31
C ARG A 96 6.08 -0.02 0.09
N ALA A 97 5.56 -0.25 -1.10
CA ALA A 97 6.21 0.13 -2.34
C ALA A 97 6.14 1.65 -2.57
N PRO A 98 7.09 2.20 -3.32
CA PRO A 98 6.96 3.55 -3.84
C PRO A 98 5.67 3.70 -4.65
N ARG A 99 5.04 4.86 -4.57
CA ARG A 99 3.91 5.19 -5.44
C ARG A 99 4.33 5.21 -6.90
N ASP A 100 3.35 5.06 -7.77
CA ASP A 100 3.56 5.19 -9.21
C ASP A 100 3.81 6.63 -9.61
N GLU A 101 4.52 6.82 -10.72
CA GLU A 101 4.63 8.10 -11.39
C GLU A 101 3.24 8.54 -11.88
N ALA A 102 2.95 9.81 -11.76
CA ALA A 102 1.68 10.41 -12.18
C ALA A 102 1.89 11.81 -12.80
N TRP A 103 0.90 12.30 -13.49
CA TRP A 103 0.89 13.67 -13.97
C TRP A 103 0.76 14.65 -12.82
N THR A 104 1.73 15.53 -12.66
CA THR A 104 1.75 16.52 -11.57
C THR A 104 1.90 17.92 -12.11
N ALA A 105 1.05 18.84 -11.64
CA ALA A 105 1.09 20.26 -11.97
C ALA A 105 0.74 21.10 -10.74
N ASP A 106 1.59 22.01 -10.34
CA ASP A 106 1.33 22.97 -9.25
C ASP A 106 0.85 22.29 -7.93
N GLY A 107 1.38 21.08 -7.62
CA GLY A 107 0.96 20.30 -6.46
C GLY A 107 -0.31 19.44 -6.65
N TYR A 108 -0.98 19.57 -7.79
CA TYR A 108 -2.10 18.71 -8.16
C TYR A 108 -1.59 17.43 -8.84
N VAL A 109 -2.15 16.29 -8.46
CA VAL A 109 -1.83 14.97 -9.03
C VAL A 109 -3.02 14.46 -9.83
N SER A 110 -2.78 14.00 -11.05
CA SER A 110 -3.80 13.48 -11.96
C SER A 110 -3.35 12.17 -12.59
N ASP A 111 -4.30 11.27 -12.82
CA ASP A 111 -4.07 10.04 -13.57
C ASP A 111 -3.97 10.31 -15.08
N HIS A 112 -4.46 11.46 -15.54
CA HIS A 112 -4.51 11.85 -16.94
C HIS A 112 -3.83 13.18 -17.19
N TRP A 113 -3.16 13.28 -18.33
CA TRP A 113 -2.62 14.55 -18.78
C TRP A 113 -3.73 15.54 -19.12
N ALA A 114 -3.56 16.78 -18.73
CA ALA A 114 -4.43 17.88 -19.12
C ALA A 114 -3.63 19.06 -19.66
N ALA A 115 -4.19 19.78 -20.61
CA ALA A 115 -3.51 20.92 -21.22
C ALA A 115 -3.41 22.13 -20.27
N VAL A 116 -4.28 22.20 -19.25
CA VAL A 116 -4.41 23.34 -18.34
C VAL A 116 -4.32 22.87 -16.90
N SER A 117 -3.51 23.54 -16.08
CA SER A 117 -3.49 23.29 -14.63
C SER A 117 -4.81 23.72 -14.00
N PRO A 118 -5.46 22.86 -13.22
CA PRO A 118 -6.67 23.21 -12.49
C PRO A 118 -6.42 24.22 -11.35
N VAL A 119 -5.16 24.35 -10.91
CA VAL A 119 -4.77 25.23 -9.79
C VAL A 119 -4.45 26.64 -10.28
N THR A 120 -3.59 26.76 -11.30
CA THR A 120 -3.08 28.06 -11.74
C THR A 120 -3.63 28.52 -13.09
N GLY A 121 -4.33 27.66 -13.83
CA GLY A 121 -4.82 27.95 -15.18
C GLY A 121 -3.72 28.04 -16.26
N LYS A 122 -2.47 27.71 -15.91
CA LYS A 122 -1.36 27.75 -16.88
C LYS A 122 -1.42 26.55 -17.82
N LEU A 123 -0.97 26.78 -19.06
CA LEU A 123 -0.88 25.73 -20.08
C LEU A 123 0.42 24.96 -19.95
N ASP A 124 0.37 23.67 -20.30
CA ASP A 124 1.52 22.77 -20.48
C ASP A 124 2.46 22.66 -19.27
N VAL A 125 1.89 22.63 -18.07
CA VAL A 125 2.63 22.54 -16.80
C VAL A 125 2.61 21.14 -16.18
N PHE A 126 1.89 20.19 -16.79
CA PHE A 126 1.88 18.81 -16.31
C PHE A 126 3.18 18.08 -16.65
N GLU A 127 3.82 17.55 -15.63
CA GLU A 127 5.02 16.71 -15.73
C GLU A 127 4.74 15.31 -15.23
N TRP A 128 5.28 14.30 -15.93
CA TRP A 128 5.22 12.91 -15.49
C TRP A 128 6.34 12.65 -14.50
N LYS A 129 6.00 12.55 -13.22
CA LYS A 129 6.97 12.32 -12.14
C LYS A 129 6.33 11.64 -10.93
N LEU A 130 7.17 11.13 -10.03
CA LEU A 130 6.70 10.65 -8.73
C LEU A 130 6.03 11.82 -7.99
N PRO A 131 4.77 11.65 -7.56
CA PRO A 131 4.13 12.62 -6.69
C PRO A 131 4.96 12.74 -5.41
N VAL A 132 5.59 13.88 -5.20
CA VAL A 132 6.16 14.20 -3.90
C VAL A 132 4.95 14.45 -3.01
N GLU A 133 4.70 13.59 -2.04
CA GLU A 133 3.82 13.97 -0.95
C GLU A 133 4.40 15.26 -0.38
N GLN A 134 3.71 16.36 -0.57
CA GLN A 134 3.93 17.50 0.27
C GLN A 134 3.60 16.96 1.67
N ILE A 135 4.64 16.62 2.42
CA ILE A 135 4.52 16.65 3.87
C ILE A 135 4.09 18.09 4.09
N SER A 136 2.80 18.30 4.27
CA SER A 136 2.25 19.59 4.61
C SER A 136 3.14 20.07 5.73
N GLY A 137 3.94 21.12 5.47
CA GLY A 137 4.69 21.76 6.52
C GLY A 137 3.69 22.06 7.64
N PRO A 138 4.10 22.30 8.87
CA PRO A 138 3.17 22.46 9.97
C PRO A 138 2.16 23.53 9.55
N ASP A 139 1.00 23.05 9.10
CA ASP A 139 -0.11 23.91 8.77
C ASP A 139 -0.41 24.74 10.00
N HIS A 140 -0.73 26.02 9.82
CA HIS A 140 -1.20 26.90 10.89
C HIS A 140 -2.35 26.28 11.69
N ASP A 141 -3.00 25.24 11.17
CA ASP A 141 -4.04 24.45 11.85
C ASP A 141 -3.48 23.52 12.95
N ALA A 142 -2.19 23.12 12.87
CA ALA A 142 -1.58 22.30 13.92
C ALA A 142 -1.34 23.11 15.22
N ASP A 143 -1.07 24.38 15.10
CA ASP A 143 -0.95 25.28 16.27
C ASP A 143 -2.31 25.57 16.89
N SER A 144 -3.37 25.74 16.09
CA SER A 144 -4.73 25.91 16.60
C SER A 144 -5.26 24.63 17.26
N MET A 145 -4.90 23.44 16.75
CA MET A 145 -5.22 22.16 17.39
C MET A 145 -4.43 21.93 18.68
N ARG A 146 -3.17 22.36 18.76
CA ARG A 146 -2.37 22.29 20.00
C ARG A 146 -2.90 23.21 21.07
N ASP A 147 -3.24 24.46 20.73
CA ASP A 147 -3.85 25.40 21.65
C ASP A 147 -5.22 24.90 22.16
N GLY A 148 -6.04 24.30 21.27
CA GLY A 148 -7.30 23.67 21.65
C GLY A 148 -7.11 22.45 22.58
N ALA A 149 -6.10 21.62 22.31
CA ALA A 149 -5.77 20.46 23.13
C ALA A 149 -5.22 20.87 24.51
N GLU A 150 -4.36 21.89 24.59
CA GLU A 150 -3.85 22.40 25.86
C GLU A 150 -4.95 23.03 26.70
N GLN A 151 -5.89 23.76 26.09
CA GLN A 151 -7.05 24.29 26.79
C GLN A 151 -8.00 23.20 27.28
N ALA A 152 -8.21 22.15 26.48
CA ALA A 152 -9.00 20.99 26.87
C ALA A 152 -8.37 20.23 28.04
N ILE A 153 -7.04 20.07 28.06
CA ILE A 153 -6.31 19.44 29.18
C ILE A 153 -6.38 20.28 30.44
N LYS A 154 -6.28 21.60 30.33
CA LYS A 154 -6.42 22.52 31.49
C LYS A 154 -7.85 22.58 32.06
N SER A 155 -8.86 22.25 31.27
CA SER A 155 -10.26 22.24 31.69
C SER A 155 -10.72 20.91 32.30
N LEU A 156 -9.89 19.85 32.26
CA LEU A 156 -10.23 18.59 32.90
C LEU A 156 -10.16 18.71 34.43
N PRO A 157 -11.18 18.22 35.16
CA PRO A 157 -11.12 18.19 36.62
C PRO A 157 -9.98 17.27 37.07
N PRO A 158 -9.29 17.58 38.18
CA PRO A 158 -8.20 16.75 38.66
C PRO A 158 -8.69 15.33 38.92
N ILE A 159 -8.02 14.36 38.30
CA ILE A 159 -8.30 12.95 38.50
C ILE A 159 -7.92 12.62 39.95
N ALA A 160 -8.93 12.41 40.81
CA ALA A 160 -8.70 11.87 42.13
C ALA A 160 -8.21 10.43 41.99
N VAL A 161 -6.90 10.24 42.10
CA VAL A 161 -6.31 8.91 42.16
C VAL A 161 -6.69 8.31 43.51
N PRO A 162 -7.49 7.22 43.59
CA PRO A 162 -7.74 6.56 44.87
C PRO A 162 -6.40 6.09 45.43
N ILE A 163 -6.03 6.56 46.60
CA ILE A 163 -4.89 6.07 47.36
C ILE A 163 -5.21 4.64 47.75
N VAL A 164 -4.68 3.66 46.98
CA VAL A 164 -4.73 2.26 47.35
C VAL A 164 -3.76 2.11 48.53
N ALA A 165 -4.29 1.88 49.72
CA ALA A 165 -3.49 1.53 50.88
C ALA A 165 -2.63 0.30 50.57
N PRO A 166 -1.35 0.28 50.99
CA PRO A 166 -0.47 -0.87 50.73
C PRO A 166 -1.07 -2.12 51.37
N ALA A 167 -1.17 -3.20 50.60
CA ALA A 167 -1.61 -4.48 51.06
C ALA A 167 -0.69 -4.98 52.23
N PRO A 168 -1.24 -5.61 53.29
CA PRO A 168 -0.43 -6.17 54.35
C PRO A 168 0.53 -7.25 53.82
N ALA A 169 1.74 -7.24 54.34
CA ALA A 169 2.78 -8.19 53.97
C ALA A 169 2.35 -9.65 54.24
N PRO A 170 2.71 -10.62 53.38
CA PRO A 170 2.38 -12.01 53.61
C PRO A 170 3.03 -12.54 54.87
N GLU A 171 2.19 -13.09 55.76
CA GLU A 171 2.63 -13.79 56.98
C GLU A 171 3.49 -14.99 56.61
N LYS A 172 4.58 -15.16 57.33
CA LYS A 172 5.52 -16.28 57.17
C LYS A 172 4.82 -17.57 57.55
N PRO A 173 5.02 -18.66 56.79
CA PRO A 173 4.42 -19.95 57.15
C PRO A 173 4.94 -20.46 58.52
N VAL A 174 4.01 -20.70 59.37
CA VAL A 174 4.24 -21.36 60.68
C VAL A 174 4.73 -22.78 60.39
N LYS A 175 5.89 -23.15 60.94
CA LYS A 175 6.39 -24.53 60.89
C LYS A 175 5.51 -25.42 61.78
N GLU A 176 4.86 -26.37 61.19
CA GLU A 176 4.23 -27.49 61.92
C GLU A 176 5.32 -28.36 62.60
N PRO A 177 5.07 -28.81 63.83
CA PRO A 177 5.99 -29.71 64.49
C PRO A 177 5.88 -31.12 63.92
N VAL A 178 7.06 -31.72 63.62
CA VAL A 178 7.20 -33.07 63.14
C VAL A 178 7.00 -33.98 64.29
N ASP A 179 5.99 -34.87 64.26
CA ASP A 179 5.81 -35.98 65.21
C ASP A 179 6.83 -37.09 64.97
N PRO A 180 7.34 -37.70 66.00
CA PRO A 180 8.38 -38.73 65.89
C PRO A 180 7.85 -40.06 65.43
N VAL A 181 8.64 -40.65 64.54
CA VAL A 181 8.49 -42.01 63.99
C VAL A 181 8.38 -43.02 65.07
N HIS A 182 7.31 -43.80 65.10
CA HIS A 182 7.19 -45.01 65.90
C HIS A 182 7.84 -46.20 65.14
N LYS A 183 8.92 -46.74 65.73
CA LYS A 183 9.51 -48.05 65.37
C LYS A 183 8.70 -49.10 66.07
N GLU A 184 8.37 -50.14 65.35
CA GLU A 184 8.20 -51.47 65.97
C GLU A 184 7.97 -52.56 64.94
N PRO A 185 8.09 -53.85 65.35
CA PRO A 185 9.31 -54.64 65.33
C PRO A 185 9.32 -55.64 64.16
#